data_aac6e080417cfa9c879a3e7ec0dbc67e
#
_entry.id   aac6e080417cfa9c879a3e7ec0dbc67e
#
_cell.length_a   1.000
_cell.length_b   1.000
_cell.length_c   1.000
_cell.angle_alpha   90.00
_cell.angle_beta   90.00
_cell.angle_gamma   90.00
#
_symmetry.space_group_name_H-M   'P 1'
#
loop_
_entity.id
_entity.type
_entity.pdbx_description
1 polymer ?
#
loop_
_entity_poly.entity_id
_entity_poly.type
_entity_poly.pdbx_seq_one_letter_code
_entity_poly.pdbx_strand_id
1 'polypeptide(L)'
;LVVADLHLEKGSAFARRGVLLPPYDTATTLARLAGVIERYTPRLVIALGDSFHDGDGPVRMSAPDRASLKALQRGRDWLWIAGNHDPDLPTDIGGSFAESLAVGPLTLRHEPSQSVSDGEVAGHLHPVARIAQRGRAVSRRCFAGDGRRLLMPAFGAYAGGLNVRDRAIFGLFGAAAFVAHMLGAHRLYAIAAQRCLPD
;
A
#
# COMPACT_ATOMS: atom_id res chain seq x y z
N LEU A 1 -7.52 9.56 5.51
CA LEU A 1 -6.30 9.12 4.84
C LEU A 1 -6.36 7.62 4.63
N VAL A 2 -6.08 7.15 3.42
CA VAL A 2 -5.94 5.73 3.11
C VAL A 2 -4.49 5.47 2.67
N VAL A 3 -3.86 4.44 3.23
CA VAL A 3 -2.54 3.92 2.84
C VAL A 3 -2.66 2.41 2.67
N ALA A 4 -1.87 1.80 1.81
CA ALA A 4 -1.91 0.36 1.54
C ALA A 4 -0.53 -0.27 1.72
N ASP A 5 -0.50 -1.53 2.12
CA ASP A 5 0.69 -2.38 2.04
C ASP A 5 1.91 -1.73 2.72
N LEU A 6 1.79 -1.46 4.02
CA LEU A 6 2.86 -0.88 4.84
C LEU A 6 4.02 -1.86 4.99
N HIS A 7 3.74 -3.15 5.07
CA HIS A 7 4.70 -4.24 5.27
C HIS A 7 5.73 -3.92 6.36
N LEU A 8 5.27 -3.43 7.50
CA LEU A 8 6.11 -3.22 8.67
C LEU A 8 6.78 -4.54 9.07
N GLU A 9 7.97 -4.47 9.66
CA GLU A 9 8.73 -5.64 10.11
C GLU A 9 9.17 -6.60 8.97
N LYS A 10 9.27 -6.11 7.74
CA LYS A 10 9.79 -6.90 6.63
C LYS A 10 11.26 -7.29 6.85
N GLY A 11 12.08 -6.36 7.32
CA GLY A 11 13.49 -6.60 7.63
C GLY A 11 13.65 -7.71 8.67
N SER A 12 12.90 -7.67 9.76
CA SER A 12 12.94 -8.69 10.82
C SER A 12 12.40 -10.04 10.36
N ALA A 13 11.37 -10.06 9.50
CA ALA A 13 10.84 -11.29 8.91
C ALA A 13 11.88 -11.99 8.01
N PHE A 14 12.60 -11.22 7.19
CA PHE A 14 13.67 -11.75 6.35
C PHE A 14 14.87 -12.22 7.17
N ALA A 15 15.24 -11.50 8.23
CA ALA A 15 16.34 -11.89 9.13
C ALA A 15 16.08 -13.27 9.77
N ARG A 16 14.85 -13.59 10.14
CA ARG A 16 14.46 -14.93 10.63
C ARG A 16 14.71 -16.05 9.62
N ARG A 17 14.74 -15.71 8.34
CA ARG A 17 15.03 -16.65 7.22
C ARG A 17 16.49 -16.60 6.79
N GLY A 18 17.36 -15.95 7.56
CA GLY A 18 18.79 -15.82 7.26
C GLY A 18 19.12 -14.78 6.19
N VAL A 19 18.16 -13.97 5.73
CA VAL A 19 18.36 -12.91 4.74
C VAL A 19 18.40 -11.56 5.46
N LEU A 20 19.56 -10.92 5.47
CA LEU A 20 19.74 -9.64 6.14
C LEU A 20 19.36 -8.49 5.20
N LEU A 21 18.31 -7.77 5.55
CA LEU A 21 17.95 -6.48 4.99
C LEU A 21 18.35 -5.37 5.99
N PRO A 22 18.65 -4.15 5.52
CA PRO A 22 18.85 -3.03 6.44
C PRO A 22 17.63 -2.86 7.38
N PRO A 23 17.79 -2.80 8.71
CA PRO A 23 16.68 -2.85 9.67
C PRO A 23 15.99 -1.50 9.86
N TYR A 24 15.71 -0.79 8.77
CA TYR A 24 15.14 0.57 8.80
C TYR A 24 13.77 0.66 8.13
N ASP A 25 13.21 -0.44 7.69
CA ASP A 25 11.96 -0.48 6.92
C ASP A 25 10.77 0.07 7.71
N THR A 26 10.58 -0.41 8.95
CA THR A 26 9.50 0.03 9.85
C THR A 26 9.66 1.50 10.20
N ALA A 27 10.82 1.90 10.72
CA ALA A 27 11.08 3.30 11.10
C ALA A 27 10.91 4.26 9.90
N THR A 28 11.42 3.89 8.71
CA THR A 28 11.28 4.70 7.50
C THR A 28 9.83 4.82 7.05
N THR A 29 9.06 3.73 7.12
CA THR A 29 7.64 3.72 6.74
C THR A 29 6.84 4.61 7.69
N LEU A 30 7.04 4.46 9.01
CA LEU A 30 6.36 5.28 10.01
C LEU A 30 6.72 6.75 9.92
N ALA A 31 7.99 7.10 9.65
CA ALA A 31 8.41 8.48 9.45
C ALA A 31 7.76 9.12 8.21
N ARG A 32 7.63 8.39 7.10
CA ARG A 32 6.88 8.86 5.92
C ARG A 32 5.40 9.07 6.24
N LEU A 33 4.80 8.15 6.97
CA LEU A 33 3.41 8.24 7.36
C LEU A 33 3.17 9.42 8.31
N ALA A 34 4.11 9.68 9.22
CA ALA A 34 4.09 10.85 10.10
C ALA A 34 4.02 12.16 9.30
N GLY A 35 4.89 12.31 8.29
CA GLY A 35 4.89 13.51 7.44
C GLY A 35 3.59 13.70 6.65
N VAL A 36 2.95 12.60 6.19
CA VAL A 36 1.63 12.68 5.53
C VAL A 36 0.54 13.05 6.52
N ILE A 37 0.54 12.44 7.70
CA ILE A 37 -0.42 12.73 8.78
C ILE A 37 -0.29 14.19 9.26
N GLU A 38 0.91 14.68 9.45
CA GLU A 38 1.18 16.06 9.84
C GLU A 38 0.62 17.04 8.78
N ARG A 39 0.88 16.76 7.51
CA ARG A 39 0.43 17.61 6.40
C ARG A 39 -1.08 17.68 6.25
N TYR A 40 -1.79 16.56 6.40
CA TYR A 40 -3.22 16.47 6.07
C TYR A 40 -4.12 16.38 7.30
N THR A 41 -3.56 16.21 8.49
CA THR A 41 -4.28 16.13 9.79
C THR A 41 -5.58 15.28 9.72
N PRO A 42 -5.51 14.01 9.22
CA PRO A 42 -6.71 13.21 9.02
C PRO A 42 -7.33 12.84 10.36
N ARG A 43 -8.66 12.84 10.44
CA ARG A 43 -9.41 12.32 11.59
C ARG A 43 -9.46 10.79 11.61
N LEU A 44 -9.39 10.16 10.43
CA LEU A 44 -9.36 8.70 10.27
C LEU A 44 -8.19 8.31 9.36
N VAL A 45 -7.41 7.33 9.77
CA VAL A 45 -6.41 6.65 8.96
C VAL A 45 -6.85 5.21 8.73
N ILE A 46 -6.83 4.78 7.48
CA ILE A 46 -7.16 3.41 7.06
C ILE A 46 -5.91 2.80 6.45
N ALA A 47 -5.42 1.72 7.06
CA ALA A 47 -4.38 0.87 6.51
C ALA A 47 -5.05 -0.29 5.76
N LEU A 48 -4.86 -0.34 4.45
CA LEU A 48 -5.62 -1.19 3.53
C LEU A 48 -4.93 -2.54 3.33
N GLY A 49 -4.80 -3.31 4.41
CA GLY A 49 -4.19 -4.63 4.46
C GLY A 49 -2.67 -4.66 4.34
N ASP A 50 -2.09 -5.80 4.59
CA ASP A 50 -0.65 -6.05 4.60
C ASP A 50 0.12 -4.96 5.38
N SER A 51 -0.41 -4.62 6.55
CA SER A 51 0.20 -3.63 7.43
C SER A 51 1.50 -4.14 8.03
N PHE A 52 1.58 -5.44 8.29
CA PHE A 52 2.79 -6.16 8.67
C PHE A 52 3.18 -7.16 7.59
N HIS A 53 4.47 -7.52 7.56
CA HIS A 53 4.98 -8.47 6.56
C HIS A 53 4.58 -9.92 6.84
N ASP A 54 4.25 -10.24 8.07
CA ASP A 54 3.67 -11.51 8.53
C ASP A 54 2.92 -11.31 9.86
N GLY A 55 2.15 -12.31 10.27
CA GLY A 55 1.34 -12.27 11.50
C GLY A 55 2.14 -12.08 12.79
N ASP A 56 3.44 -12.44 12.81
CA ASP A 56 4.33 -12.24 13.95
C ASP A 56 4.97 -10.83 13.98
N GLY A 57 4.76 -10.02 12.93
CA GLY A 57 5.32 -8.68 12.82
C GLY A 57 5.07 -7.80 14.04
N PRO A 58 3.84 -7.70 14.55
CA PRO A 58 3.54 -6.89 15.74
C PRO A 58 4.37 -7.28 16.98
N VAL A 59 4.65 -8.56 17.18
CA VAL A 59 5.43 -9.04 18.33
C VAL A 59 6.91 -8.67 18.19
N ARG A 60 7.43 -8.68 16.95
CA ARG A 60 8.84 -8.36 16.68
C ARG A 60 9.14 -6.86 16.66
N MET A 61 8.10 -6.02 16.54
CA MET A 61 8.28 -4.58 16.46
C MET A 61 9.07 -4.03 17.64
N SER A 62 10.10 -3.23 17.37
CA SER A 62 10.92 -2.59 18.39
C SER A 62 10.10 -1.66 19.28
N ALA A 63 10.52 -1.46 20.55
CA ALA A 63 9.84 -0.55 21.45
C ALA A 63 9.77 0.90 20.91
N PRO A 64 10.81 1.47 20.27
CA PRO A 64 10.71 2.78 19.63
C PRO A 64 9.71 2.84 18.48
N ASP A 65 9.66 1.82 17.60
CA ASP A 65 8.73 1.79 16.48
C ASP A 65 7.29 1.63 16.96
N ARG A 66 7.06 0.79 17.96
CA ARG A 66 5.75 0.65 18.62
C ARG A 66 5.30 1.96 19.26
N ALA A 67 6.19 2.69 19.92
CA ALA A 67 5.89 4.01 20.48
C ALA A 67 5.56 5.02 19.37
N SER A 68 6.27 4.99 18.26
CA SER A 68 6.02 5.82 17.08
C SER A 68 4.65 5.54 16.48
N LEU A 69 4.30 4.26 16.27
CA LEU A 69 2.98 3.86 15.77
C LEU A 69 1.85 4.33 16.70
N LYS A 70 2.00 4.12 18.03
CA LYS A 70 1.04 4.62 19.01
C LYS A 70 0.92 6.14 19.02
N ALA A 71 2.02 6.87 18.75
CA ALA A 71 1.99 8.32 18.61
C ALA A 71 1.21 8.78 17.39
N LEU A 72 1.32 8.07 16.26
CA LEU A 72 0.56 8.37 15.04
C LEU A 72 -0.95 8.14 15.21
N GLN A 73 -1.35 7.22 16.07
CA GLN A 73 -2.77 6.92 16.36
C GLN A 73 -3.42 7.93 17.30
N ARG A 74 -2.65 8.71 18.07
CA ARG A 74 -3.21 9.64 19.07
C ARG A 74 -4.09 10.71 18.42
N GLY A 75 -5.29 10.91 18.99
CA GLY A 75 -6.22 11.96 18.58
C GLY A 75 -6.90 11.73 17.23
N ARG A 76 -6.89 10.48 16.72
CA ARG A 76 -7.56 10.09 15.50
C ARG A 76 -8.04 8.66 15.53
N ASP A 77 -9.03 8.37 14.71
CA ASP A 77 -9.47 7.00 14.48
C ASP A 77 -8.47 6.29 13.57
N TRP A 78 -8.29 4.98 13.81
CA TRP A 78 -7.41 4.14 13.04
C TRP A 78 -8.08 2.81 12.73
N LEU A 79 -8.15 2.47 11.44
CA LEU A 79 -8.73 1.23 10.97
C LEU A 79 -7.67 0.41 10.22
N TRP A 80 -7.51 -0.83 10.67
CA TRP A 80 -6.75 -1.84 9.97
C TRP A 80 -7.70 -2.71 9.15
N ILE A 81 -7.51 -2.77 7.84
CA ILE A 81 -8.16 -3.77 6.98
C ILE A 81 -7.28 -5.00 6.96
N ALA A 82 -7.87 -6.18 7.08
CA ALA A 82 -7.17 -7.45 7.03
C ALA A 82 -6.46 -7.63 5.67
N GLY A 83 -5.21 -8.08 5.71
CA GLY A 83 -4.42 -8.46 4.54
C GLY A 83 -4.13 -9.96 4.52
N ASN A 84 -3.59 -10.47 3.43
CA ASN A 84 -3.23 -11.89 3.35
C ASN A 84 -1.93 -12.22 4.13
N HIS A 85 -1.10 -11.23 4.41
CA HIS A 85 0.09 -11.36 5.26
C HIS A 85 -0.21 -11.21 6.75
N ASP A 86 -1.28 -10.50 7.09
CA ASP A 86 -1.67 -10.16 8.46
C ASP A 86 -3.21 -10.22 8.63
N PRO A 87 -3.83 -11.40 8.40
CA PRO A 87 -5.29 -11.56 8.49
C PRO A 87 -5.84 -11.24 9.88
N ASP A 88 -5.05 -11.50 10.91
CA ASP A 88 -5.38 -11.26 12.31
C ASP A 88 -4.27 -10.43 12.97
N LEU A 89 -4.61 -9.26 13.47
CA LEU A 89 -3.67 -8.41 14.20
C LEU A 89 -4.02 -8.38 15.71
N PRO A 90 -3.01 -8.35 16.59
CA PRO A 90 -3.26 -8.31 18.02
C PRO A 90 -3.83 -6.95 18.44
N THR A 91 -4.74 -6.95 19.40
CA THR A 91 -5.46 -5.74 19.85
C THR A 91 -4.56 -4.69 20.51
N ASP A 92 -3.36 -5.07 20.97
CA ASP A 92 -2.42 -4.18 21.66
C ASP A 92 -1.70 -3.18 20.73
N ILE A 93 -1.85 -3.35 19.41
CA ILE A 93 -1.36 -2.35 18.43
C ILE A 93 -2.30 -1.13 18.30
N GLY A 94 -3.48 -1.19 18.92
CA GLY A 94 -4.49 -0.12 18.87
C GLY A 94 -5.24 -0.05 17.53
N GLY A 95 -6.27 0.81 17.49
CA GLY A 95 -7.17 0.94 16.35
C GLY A 95 -8.28 -0.10 16.32
N SER A 96 -9.08 -0.08 15.28
CA SER A 96 -10.15 -1.03 14.99
C SER A 96 -9.78 -1.91 13.80
N PHE A 97 -10.46 -3.06 13.64
CA PHE A 97 -10.16 -4.06 12.60
C PHE A 97 -11.41 -4.34 11.80
N ALA A 98 -11.24 -4.56 10.49
CA ALA A 98 -12.30 -4.98 9.58
C ALA A 98 -11.72 -5.74 8.37
N GLU A 99 -12.53 -6.55 7.69
CA GLU A 99 -12.17 -7.17 6.42
C GLU A 99 -12.26 -6.19 5.25
N SER A 100 -13.20 -5.26 5.34
CA SER A 100 -13.41 -4.19 4.35
C SER A 100 -14.17 -3.04 4.97
N LEU A 101 -14.21 -1.90 4.29
CA LEU A 101 -14.98 -0.72 4.74
C LEU A 101 -15.73 -0.13 3.55
N ALA A 102 -17.05 0.06 3.72
CA ALA A 102 -17.86 0.86 2.81
C ALA A 102 -17.88 2.33 3.26
N VAL A 103 -17.55 3.25 2.35
CA VAL A 103 -17.58 4.70 2.58
C VAL A 103 -18.32 5.37 1.43
N GLY A 104 -19.59 5.68 1.62
CA GLY A 104 -20.45 6.16 0.53
C GLY A 104 -20.48 5.15 -0.62
N PRO A 105 -20.15 5.56 -1.86
CA PRO A 105 -20.14 4.65 -3.00
C PRO A 105 -18.84 3.82 -3.09
N LEU A 106 -17.89 4.01 -2.17
CA LEU A 106 -16.60 3.35 -2.23
C LEU A 106 -16.56 2.11 -1.33
N THR A 107 -15.93 1.05 -1.82
CA THR A 107 -15.56 -0.14 -1.05
C THR A 107 -14.05 -0.22 -0.95
N LEU A 108 -13.53 -0.14 0.26
CA LEU A 108 -12.11 -0.24 0.58
C LEU A 108 -11.82 -1.65 1.06
N ARG A 109 -10.89 -2.35 0.43
CA ARG A 109 -10.49 -3.73 0.76
C ARG A 109 -9.03 -3.96 0.43
N HIS A 110 -8.43 -5.02 0.97
CA HIS A 110 -7.04 -5.35 0.65
C HIS A 110 -6.92 -5.91 -0.77
N GLU A 111 -7.49 -7.07 -1.03
CA GLU A 111 -7.43 -7.72 -2.34
C GLU A 111 -8.51 -7.19 -3.28
N PRO A 112 -8.15 -6.83 -4.53
CA PRO A 112 -9.14 -6.42 -5.52
C PRO A 112 -10.07 -7.58 -5.89
N SER A 113 -11.37 -7.28 -6.04
CA SER A 113 -12.34 -8.25 -6.52
C SER A 113 -12.00 -8.73 -7.94
N GLN A 114 -12.20 -10.02 -8.22
CA GLN A 114 -12.06 -10.56 -9.56
C GLN A 114 -13.23 -10.14 -10.49
N SER A 115 -14.36 -9.77 -9.91
CA SER A 115 -15.49 -9.22 -10.66
C SER A 115 -15.35 -7.71 -10.84
N VAL A 116 -16.04 -7.17 -11.84
CA VAL A 116 -16.12 -5.71 -12.02
C VAL A 116 -16.89 -5.14 -10.82
N SER A 117 -16.26 -4.19 -10.13
CA SER A 117 -16.83 -3.52 -8.96
C SER A 117 -16.70 -2.01 -9.13
N ASP A 118 -17.82 -1.29 -9.03
CA ASP A 118 -17.81 0.16 -9.06
C ASP A 118 -17.45 0.71 -7.69
N GLY A 119 -16.56 1.71 -7.67
CA GLY A 119 -16.12 2.36 -6.45
C GLY A 119 -15.13 1.55 -5.62
N GLU A 120 -14.43 0.56 -6.19
CA GLU A 120 -13.46 -0.23 -5.46
C GLU A 120 -12.11 0.49 -5.30
N VAL A 121 -11.57 0.49 -4.07
CA VAL A 121 -10.19 0.91 -3.78
C VAL A 121 -9.48 -0.26 -3.11
N ALA A 122 -8.39 -0.74 -3.71
CA ALA A 122 -7.67 -1.92 -3.23
C ALA A 122 -6.15 -1.75 -3.23
N GLY A 123 -5.44 -2.52 -2.40
CA GLY A 123 -3.99 -2.65 -2.32
C GLY A 123 -3.47 -3.92 -3.00
N HIS A 124 -2.65 -4.67 -2.28
CA HIS A 124 -2.18 -6.03 -2.57
C HIS A 124 -1.21 -6.17 -3.76
N LEU A 125 -1.52 -5.60 -4.91
CA LEU A 125 -0.74 -5.80 -6.15
C LEU A 125 0.42 -4.82 -6.33
N HIS A 126 0.53 -3.81 -5.48
CA HIS A 126 1.63 -2.83 -5.48
C HIS A 126 1.97 -2.27 -6.87
N PRO A 127 1.05 -1.64 -7.61
CA PRO A 127 1.27 -1.27 -9.00
C PRO A 127 2.49 -0.36 -9.20
N VAL A 128 3.31 -0.73 -10.19
CA VAL A 128 4.49 0.01 -10.66
C VAL A 128 4.35 0.22 -12.16
N ALA A 129 4.49 1.46 -12.62
CA ALA A 129 4.55 1.76 -14.03
C ALA A 129 6.01 1.95 -14.48
N ARG A 130 6.34 1.41 -15.65
CA ARG A 130 7.64 1.53 -16.29
C ARG A 130 7.48 2.24 -17.63
N ILE A 131 8.24 3.28 -17.85
CA ILE A 131 8.19 4.08 -19.10
C ILE A 131 9.58 4.30 -19.67
N ALA A 132 9.65 4.54 -20.98
CA ALA A 132 10.86 5.07 -21.62
C ALA A 132 10.93 6.59 -21.43
N GLN A 133 12.03 7.09 -20.91
CA GLN A 133 12.30 8.51 -20.78
C GLN A 133 13.75 8.81 -21.17
N ARG A 134 13.94 9.61 -22.22
CA ARG A 134 15.27 10.01 -22.72
C ARG A 134 16.22 8.82 -22.94
N GLY A 135 15.74 7.76 -23.58
CA GLY A 135 16.52 6.55 -23.87
C GLY A 135 16.76 5.63 -22.68
N ARG A 136 16.16 5.87 -21.53
CA ARG A 136 16.26 5.02 -20.32
C ARG A 136 14.89 4.56 -19.87
N ALA A 137 14.82 3.38 -19.26
CA ALA A 137 13.61 2.92 -18.58
C ALA A 137 13.57 3.49 -17.17
N VAL A 138 12.42 4.05 -16.78
CA VAL A 138 12.15 4.58 -15.44
C VAL A 138 10.95 3.87 -14.88
N SER A 139 11.11 3.24 -13.71
CA SER A 139 10.03 2.60 -12.98
C SER A 139 9.67 3.42 -11.75
N ARG A 140 8.38 3.58 -11.48
CA ARG A 140 7.85 4.26 -10.29
C ARG A 140 6.57 3.60 -9.82
N ARG A 141 6.34 3.60 -8.52
CA ARG A 141 5.04 3.28 -7.92
C ARG A 141 3.96 4.16 -8.54
N CYS A 142 2.78 3.63 -8.72
CA CYS A 142 1.67 4.37 -9.30
C CYS A 142 0.34 3.91 -8.70
N PHE A 143 -0.65 4.79 -8.75
CA PHE A 143 -2.03 4.35 -8.66
C PHE A 143 -2.45 3.86 -10.05
N ALA A 144 -3.20 2.76 -10.11
CA ALA A 144 -3.74 2.26 -11.37
C ALA A 144 -5.27 2.23 -11.30
N GLY A 145 -5.94 2.89 -12.25
CA GLY A 145 -7.39 3.00 -12.19
C GLY A 145 -8.05 3.35 -13.52
N ASP A 146 -9.34 3.03 -13.63
CA ASP A 146 -10.20 3.25 -14.81
C ASP A 146 -11.42 4.14 -14.50
N GLY A 147 -11.46 4.72 -13.30
CA GLY A 147 -12.60 5.51 -12.80
C GLY A 147 -13.63 4.67 -12.05
N ARG A 148 -13.60 3.36 -12.13
CA ARG A 148 -14.47 2.41 -11.40
C ARG A 148 -13.71 1.73 -10.28
N ARG A 149 -12.47 1.34 -10.52
CA ARG A 149 -11.53 0.70 -9.59
C ARG A 149 -10.26 1.52 -9.49
N LEU A 150 -9.69 1.57 -8.28
CA LEU A 150 -8.39 2.15 -8.01
C LEU A 150 -7.52 1.15 -7.26
N LEU A 151 -6.40 0.75 -7.84
CA LEU A 151 -5.34 0.02 -7.15
C LEU A 151 -4.34 1.01 -6.58
N MET A 152 -4.06 0.87 -5.29
CA MET A 152 -3.12 1.71 -4.58
C MET A 152 -1.69 1.15 -4.65
N PRO A 153 -0.67 2.00 -4.77
CA PRO A 153 0.71 1.56 -4.62
C PRO A 153 1.01 1.22 -3.17
N ALA A 154 1.91 0.27 -2.95
CA ALA A 154 2.42 0.00 -1.62
C ALA A 154 3.07 1.25 -1.00
N PHE A 155 2.73 1.54 0.24
CA PHE A 155 3.30 2.67 0.98
C PHE A 155 4.64 2.31 1.63
N GLY A 156 4.80 1.06 2.07
CA GLY A 156 5.96 0.56 2.80
C GLY A 156 7.30 0.83 2.11
N ALA A 157 8.33 1.12 2.89
CA ALA A 157 9.64 1.51 2.38
C ALA A 157 10.30 0.42 1.52
N TYR A 158 10.17 -0.84 1.94
CA TYR A 158 10.78 -2.00 1.28
C TYR A 158 9.76 -2.85 0.51
N ALA A 159 8.54 -2.37 0.34
CA ALA A 159 7.58 -3.05 -0.50
C ALA A 159 8.05 -3.02 -1.97
N GLY A 160 8.03 -4.18 -2.61
CA GLY A 160 8.25 -4.32 -4.05
C GLY A 160 7.09 -3.73 -4.85
N GLY A 161 6.98 -4.13 -6.09
CA GLY A 161 5.83 -3.75 -6.91
C GLY A 161 5.73 -4.60 -8.15
N LEU A 162 4.51 -4.76 -8.64
CA LEU A 162 4.17 -5.50 -9.85
C LEU A 162 3.96 -4.51 -11.00
N ASN A 163 4.55 -4.81 -12.15
CA ASN A 163 4.39 -3.97 -13.33
C ASN A 163 2.91 -3.91 -13.75
N VAL A 164 2.40 -2.71 -14.03
CA VAL A 164 1.01 -2.54 -14.50
C VAL A 164 0.70 -3.29 -15.80
N ARG A 165 1.72 -3.75 -16.52
CA ARG A 165 1.59 -4.62 -17.70
C ARG A 165 1.49 -6.09 -17.35
N ASP A 166 1.72 -6.46 -16.08
CA ASP A 166 1.53 -7.83 -15.61
C ASP A 166 0.05 -8.24 -15.72
N ARG A 167 -0.17 -9.51 -16.06
CA ARG A 167 -1.51 -10.07 -16.28
C ARG A 167 -2.40 -9.94 -15.04
N ALA A 168 -1.84 -10.03 -13.84
CA ALA A 168 -2.59 -9.93 -12.58
C ALA A 168 -3.19 -8.52 -12.39
N ILE A 169 -2.51 -7.45 -12.83
CA ILE A 169 -3.05 -6.09 -12.79
C ILE A 169 -3.86 -5.81 -14.05
N PHE A 170 -3.28 -6.06 -15.22
CA PHE A 170 -3.90 -5.70 -16.49
C PHE A 170 -5.26 -6.40 -16.70
N GLY A 171 -5.37 -7.65 -16.25
CA GLY A 171 -6.60 -8.45 -16.34
C GLY A 171 -7.76 -7.94 -15.51
N LEU A 172 -7.49 -7.20 -14.42
CA LEU A 172 -8.53 -6.63 -13.55
C LEU A 172 -9.34 -5.49 -14.21
N PHE A 173 -8.77 -4.85 -15.22
CA PHE A 173 -9.39 -3.72 -15.93
C PHE A 173 -10.04 -4.14 -17.26
N GLY A 174 -9.93 -5.42 -17.64
CA GLY A 174 -10.49 -5.95 -18.88
C GLY A 174 -9.91 -5.27 -20.13
N ALA A 175 -10.70 -5.19 -21.18
CA ALA A 175 -10.33 -4.51 -22.42
C ALA A 175 -10.33 -2.97 -22.30
N ALA A 176 -10.87 -2.43 -21.21
CA ALA A 176 -10.91 -0.99 -20.97
C ALA A 176 -9.50 -0.44 -20.71
N ALA A 177 -9.22 0.71 -21.25
CA ALA A 177 -7.98 1.41 -20.98
C ALA A 177 -8.01 1.96 -19.54
N PHE A 178 -7.02 1.58 -18.72
CA PHE A 178 -6.80 2.20 -17.42
C PHE A 178 -5.57 3.12 -17.45
N VAL A 179 -5.48 3.99 -16.46
CA VAL A 179 -4.40 4.97 -16.33
C VAL A 179 -3.53 4.62 -15.14
N ALA A 180 -2.22 4.61 -15.37
CA ALA A 180 -1.22 4.57 -14.31
C ALA A 180 -0.85 6.00 -13.92
N HIS A 181 -1.19 6.42 -12.71
CA HIS A 181 -0.80 7.71 -12.14
C HIS A 181 0.53 7.53 -11.39
N MET A 182 1.64 7.70 -12.12
CA MET A 182 2.99 7.51 -11.59
C MET A 182 3.35 8.57 -10.56
N LEU A 183 3.94 8.14 -9.45
CA LEU A 183 4.43 9.02 -8.40
C LEU A 183 5.75 9.69 -8.83
N GLY A 184 5.71 10.99 -9.08
CA GLY A 184 6.90 11.82 -9.25
C GLY A 184 7.30 12.51 -7.94
N ALA A 185 8.39 13.26 -7.99
CA ALA A 185 8.87 13.98 -6.80
C ALA A 185 7.87 15.03 -6.27
N HIS A 186 7.16 15.70 -7.17
CA HIS A 186 6.27 16.82 -6.81
C HIS A 186 4.87 16.74 -7.43
N ARG A 187 4.62 15.78 -8.30
CA ARG A 187 3.33 15.62 -8.99
C ARG A 187 3.11 14.18 -9.45
N LEU A 188 1.86 13.88 -9.78
CA LEU A 188 1.49 12.65 -10.48
C LEU A 188 1.59 12.84 -12.00
N TYR A 189 1.97 11.76 -12.69
CA TYR A 189 1.99 11.70 -14.15
C TYR A 189 0.99 10.65 -14.62
N ALA A 190 -0.05 11.06 -15.30
CA ALA A 190 -1.06 10.17 -15.87
C ALA A 190 -0.53 9.56 -17.18
N ILE A 191 -0.35 8.25 -17.20
CA ILE A 191 0.16 7.48 -18.34
C ILE A 191 -0.86 6.39 -18.66
N ALA A 192 -1.34 6.34 -19.91
CA ALA A 192 -2.18 5.23 -20.36
C ALA A 192 -1.40 3.90 -20.18
N ALA A 193 -2.01 2.89 -19.60
CA ALA A 193 -1.33 1.64 -19.27
C ALA A 193 -0.70 0.96 -20.49
N GLN A 194 -1.32 1.09 -21.66
CA GLN A 194 -0.79 0.55 -22.94
C GLN A 194 0.54 1.19 -23.36
N ARG A 195 0.85 2.39 -22.85
CA ARG A 195 2.11 3.11 -23.12
C ARG A 195 3.21 2.76 -22.10
N CYS A 196 2.86 2.02 -21.05
CA CYS A 196 3.86 1.50 -20.12
C CYS A 196 4.61 0.33 -20.75
N LEU A 197 5.90 0.22 -20.40
CA LEU A 197 6.76 -0.88 -20.83
C LEU A 197 6.53 -2.10 -19.94
N PRO A 198 6.55 -3.31 -20.47
CA PRO A 198 6.67 -4.53 -19.66
C PRO A 198 8.06 -4.61 -19.00
N ASP A 199 8.27 -5.62 -18.17
CA ASP A 199 9.57 -5.91 -17.56
C ASP A 199 10.56 -6.50 -18.55
#